data_839a0d58d892841864d659e42217d818
#
_entry.id   839a0d58d892841864d659e42217d818
#
_cell.length_a   1.000
_cell.length_b   1.000
_cell.length_c   1.000
_cell.angle_alpha   90.00
_cell.angle_beta   90.00
_cell.angle_gamma   90.00
#
_symmetry.space_group_name_H-M   'P 1'
#
loop_
_entity.id
_entity.type
_entity.pdbx_description
1 polymer ?
#
loop_
_entity_poly.entity_id
_entity_poly.type
_entity_poly.pdbx_seq_one_letter_code
_entity_poly.pdbx_strand_id
1 'polypeptide(L)'
;MAFDLENAGFMTRAIHAGQEPDPAFGALATPIYQTSTFCFDSVEDGMAKFDGTTPGYVYSRGGNPTVRTLELKMAAIEGGEDCVAAGSGMGAVSSVLLGLLQAGDHVIVGDCVYGCTNVVIRDVMPKFGIEVTPVDTSDLDAVAAAIRPNTKMVYFETPTNPLMKVTDIAGVKRTVGEGIRVVVDNTFAPAPVQRPLACGADIVLHSVTKYLNGHGDVIAGVIIGRADDIAVIKNIGVTKTSGAICSPFDAFLIIRGLQTLGMRVERHCANALAVARYLEGVPCVKRVLYPGLESSPYHELVKTQMNGLGTGILSFELADDVNGMSSFEAGKKLLNALQLSHIAVSLGDPASLIQHPASMTHHNVSPEVRAEMGITDGLIRFSAGLEDAEDLIADFGQAFAQL
;
A
#
# COMPACT_ATOMS: atom_id res chain seq x y z
N MET A 1 -36.41 5.00 -1.04
CA MET A 1 -35.37 4.09 -0.46
C MET A 1 -34.03 4.64 -0.88
N ALA A 2 -33.10 4.82 0.05
CA ALA A 2 -31.72 5.14 -0.29
C ALA A 2 -31.13 3.98 -1.10
N PHE A 3 -30.24 4.27 -2.04
CA PHE A 3 -29.55 3.27 -2.81
C PHE A 3 -28.63 2.46 -1.88
N ASP A 4 -28.63 1.12 -2.03
CA ASP A 4 -27.79 0.22 -1.23
C ASP A 4 -26.33 0.26 -1.74
N LEU A 5 -25.51 1.07 -1.09
CA LEU A 5 -24.09 1.20 -1.44
C LEU A 5 -23.23 0.02 -0.96
N GLU A 6 -23.68 -0.76 0.02
CA GLU A 6 -22.89 -1.91 0.53
C GLU A 6 -22.77 -3.00 -0.55
N ASN A 7 -23.84 -3.23 -1.30
CA ASN A 7 -23.88 -4.20 -2.40
C ASN A 7 -23.56 -3.58 -3.77
N ALA A 8 -23.19 -2.31 -3.83
CA ALA A 8 -22.84 -1.64 -5.07
C ALA A 8 -21.50 -2.09 -5.63
N GLY A 9 -21.32 -1.94 -6.95
CA GLY A 9 -20.04 -2.16 -7.61
C GLY A 9 -18.94 -1.22 -7.11
N PHE A 10 -17.68 -1.62 -7.32
CA PHE A 10 -16.51 -0.87 -6.84
C PHE A 10 -16.56 0.62 -7.22
N MET A 11 -16.76 0.95 -8.51
CA MET A 11 -16.76 2.35 -8.97
C MET A 11 -17.88 3.18 -8.34
N THR A 12 -19.06 2.59 -8.14
CA THR A 12 -20.17 3.26 -7.46
C THR A 12 -19.81 3.61 -6.03
N ARG A 13 -19.19 2.68 -5.29
CA ARG A 13 -18.69 2.93 -3.93
C ARG A 13 -17.58 3.98 -3.91
N ALA A 14 -16.62 3.89 -4.82
CA ALA A 14 -15.52 4.86 -4.92
C ALA A 14 -16.00 6.29 -5.18
N ILE A 15 -17.12 6.46 -5.88
CA ILE A 15 -17.72 7.78 -6.17
C ILE A 15 -18.59 8.25 -5.00
N HIS A 16 -19.50 7.41 -4.50
CA HIS A 16 -20.59 7.85 -3.64
C HIS A 16 -20.41 7.59 -2.15
N ALA A 17 -19.65 6.56 -1.75
CA ALA A 17 -19.57 6.19 -0.34
C ALA A 17 -18.94 7.32 0.50
N GLY A 18 -19.56 7.60 1.66
CA GLY A 18 -19.11 8.61 2.61
C GLY A 18 -19.26 10.06 2.12
N GLN A 19 -19.75 10.29 0.89
CA GLN A 19 -19.86 11.63 0.30
C GLN A 19 -21.31 11.96 -0.02
N GLU A 20 -21.85 12.92 0.72
CA GLU A 20 -23.18 13.50 0.50
C GLU A 20 -23.05 15.00 0.23
N PRO A 21 -24.03 15.61 -0.47
CA PRO A 21 -24.07 17.06 -0.61
C PRO A 21 -24.01 17.76 0.76
N ASP A 22 -23.20 18.81 0.85
CA ASP A 22 -23.06 19.58 2.08
C ASP A 22 -24.42 20.09 2.60
N PRO A 23 -24.82 19.79 3.84
CA PRO A 23 -26.12 20.16 4.34
C PRO A 23 -26.32 21.68 4.53
N ALA A 24 -25.24 22.45 4.63
CA ALA A 24 -25.33 23.89 4.83
C ALA A 24 -25.60 24.65 3.53
N PHE A 25 -24.96 24.27 2.43
CA PHE A 25 -25.02 25.01 1.17
C PHE A 25 -25.28 24.13 -0.05
N GLY A 26 -25.42 22.82 0.12
CA GLY A 26 -25.67 21.90 -0.98
C GLY A 26 -24.45 21.68 -1.90
N ALA A 27 -23.24 21.95 -1.44
CA ALA A 27 -22.05 21.74 -2.24
C ALA A 27 -21.89 20.24 -2.60
N LEU A 28 -21.69 19.95 -3.89
CA LEU A 28 -21.52 18.58 -4.38
C LEU A 28 -20.16 18.00 -3.96
N ALA A 29 -19.09 18.80 -4.04
CA ALA A 29 -17.78 18.39 -3.55
C ALA A 29 -17.71 18.53 -2.03
N THR A 30 -17.02 17.62 -1.36
CA THR A 30 -16.82 17.67 0.10
C THR A 30 -16.13 18.98 0.49
N PRO A 31 -16.69 19.80 1.41
CA PRO A 31 -16.04 21.01 1.90
C PRO A 31 -14.72 20.70 2.63
N ILE A 32 -13.76 21.59 2.51
CA ILE A 32 -12.48 21.49 3.23
C ILE A 32 -12.58 22.23 4.56
N TYR A 33 -12.72 21.49 5.66
CA TYR A 33 -12.72 22.06 7.00
C TYR A 33 -11.28 22.24 7.52
N GLN A 34 -10.59 23.27 6.98
CA GLN A 34 -9.19 23.56 7.34
C GLN A 34 -9.12 24.33 8.66
N THR A 35 -9.40 23.63 9.76
CA THR A 35 -9.35 24.19 11.11
C THR A 35 -8.69 23.23 12.08
N SER A 36 -8.04 23.76 13.12
CA SER A 36 -7.49 22.94 14.21
C SER A 36 -8.54 22.63 15.29
N THR A 37 -9.49 23.55 15.54
CA THR A 37 -10.45 23.46 16.64
C THR A 37 -11.85 23.82 16.18
N PHE A 38 -12.86 23.36 16.93
CA PHE A 38 -14.27 23.61 16.67
C PHE A 38 -14.88 24.31 17.91
N CYS A 39 -15.77 25.28 17.68
CA CYS A 39 -16.47 25.97 18.74
C CYS A 39 -17.64 25.12 19.28
N PHE A 40 -18.02 25.38 20.50
CA PHE A 40 -19.16 24.80 21.19
C PHE A 40 -20.24 25.85 21.40
N ASP A 41 -21.51 25.44 21.38
CA ASP A 41 -22.63 26.33 21.63
C ASP A 41 -22.76 26.73 23.12
N SER A 42 -22.29 25.83 24.01
CA SER A 42 -22.20 26.06 25.47
C SER A 42 -21.10 25.19 26.08
N VAL A 43 -20.81 25.41 27.37
CA VAL A 43 -19.89 24.55 28.14
C VAL A 43 -20.45 23.13 28.25
N GLU A 44 -21.75 22.96 28.39
CA GLU A 44 -22.43 21.67 28.47
C GLU A 44 -22.35 20.92 27.13
N ASP A 45 -22.50 21.62 26.01
CA ASP A 45 -22.28 21.05 24.67
C ASP A 45 -20.83 20.57 24.51
N GLY A 46 -19.85 21.38 24.94
CA GLY A 46 -18.45 21.01 24.96
C GLY A 46 -18.18 19.76 25.78
N MET A 47 -18.70 19.68 27.01
CA MET A 47 -18.59 18.49 27.87
C MET A 47 -19.16 17.26 27.18
N ALA A 48 -20.37 17.34 26.64
CA ALA A 48 -21.05 16.22 25.96
C ALA A 48 -20.26 15.70 24.74
N LYS A 49 -19.62 16.60 23.97
CA LYS A 49 -18.74 16.23 22.85
C LYS A 49 -17.45 15.58 23.30
N PHE A 50 -16.82 16.05 24.41
CA PHE A 50 -15.64 15.43 25.00
C PHE A 50 -15.92 14.02 25.55
N ASP A 51 -17.11 13.83 26.16
CA ASP A 51 -17.56 12.54 26.70
C ASP A 51 -18.10 11.59 25.60
N GLY A 52 -18.24 12.06 24.35
CA GLY A 52 -18.77 11.29 23.23
C GLY A 52 -20.28 10.99 23.33
N THR A 53 -21.01 11.67 24.24
CA THR A 53 -22.47 11.49 24.42
C THR A 53 -23.25 12.27 23.37
N THR A 54 -22.64 13.26 22.72
CA THR A 54 -23.19 14.00 21.60
C THR A 54 -22.24 13.94 20.40
N PRO A 55 -22.72 13.65 19.17
CA PRO A 55 -21.87 13.67 17.98
C PRO A 55 -21.29 15.05 17.72
N GLY A 56 -20.05 15.10 17.21
CA GLY A 56 -19.44 16.36 16.80
C GLY A 56 -17.91 16.30 16.80
N TYR A 57 -17.32 17.46 16.56
CA TYR A 57 -15.87 17.61 16.50
C TYR A 57 -15.41 18.59 17.59
N VAL A 58 -14.22 18.31 18.15
CA VAL A 58 -13.59 19.11 19.18
C VAL A 58 -12.29 19.71 18.66
N TYR A 59 -11.44 18.86 18.11
CA TYR A 59 -10.12 19.21 17.63
C TYR A 59 -9.73 18.26 16.47
N SER A 60 -9.16 18.81 15.40
CA SER A 60 -8.90 18.03 14.17
C SER A 60 -7.96 16.84 14.34
N ARG A 61 -7.09 16.81 15.37
CA ARG A 61 -6.29 15.64 15.69
C ARG A 61 -7.14 14.44 16.13
N GLY A 62 -8.27 14.66 16.77
CA GLY A 62 -9.23 13.62 17.17
C GLY A 62 -10.26 13.28 16.08
N GLY A 63 -10.53 14.22 15.17
CA GLY A 63 -11.46 14.05 14.05
C GLY A 63 -11.71 15.35 13.31
N ASN A 64 -12.01 15.23 12.00
CA ASN A 64 -12.30 16.36 11.13
C ASN A 64 -13.34 15.91 10.07
N PRO A 65 -14.35 16.72 9.69
CA PRO A 65 -15.39 16.30 8.77
C PRO A 65 -14.85 15.85 7.40
N THR A 66 -13.91 16.60 6.82
CA THR A 66 -13.30 16.25 5.52
C THR A 66 -12.53 14.93 5.59
N VAL A 67 -11.73 14.75 6.66
CA VAL A 67 -11.00 13.50 6.89
C VAL A 67 -11.96 12.33 7.13
N ARG A 68 -13.08 12.56 7.86
CA ARG A 68 -14.09 11.52 8.08
C ARG A 68 -14.73 11.05 6.78
N THR A 69 -15.00 11.95 5.83
CA THR A 69 -15.46 11.56 4.48
C THR A 69 -14.49 10.61 3.79
N LEU A 70 -13.19 10.88 3.85
CA LEU A 70 -12.16 9.99 3.34
C LEU A 70 -12.19 8.63 4.05
N GLU A 71 -12.25 8.62 5.40
CA GLU A 71 -12.28 7.40 6.21
C GLU A 71 -13.48 6.52 5.84
N LEU A 72 -14.68 7.08 5.75
CA LEU A 72 -15.91 6.36 5.36
C LEU A 72 -15.82 5.79 3.93
N LYS A 73 -15.28 6.57 3.00
CA LYS A 73 -15.05 6.12 1.62
C LYS A 73 -14.09 4.95 1.56
N MET A 74 -12.98 5.01 2.29
CA MET A 74 -11.98 3.95 2.32
C MET A 74 -12.51 2.67 2.98
N ALA A 75 -13.26 2.79 4.09
CA ALA A 75 -13.93 1.64 4.69
C ALA A 75 -14.84 0.93 3.68
N ALA A 76 -15.68 1.68 2.95
CA ALA A 76 -16.59 1.12 1.94
C ALA A 76 -15.85 0.49 0.75
N ILE A 77 -14.74 1.07 0.30
CA ILE A 77 -13.95 0.57 -0.84
C ILE A 77 -13.29 -0.78 -0.47
N GLU A 78 -12.67 -0.86 0.70
CA GLU A 78 -11.97 -2.07 1.17
C GLU A 78 -12.92 -3.11 1.77
N GLY A 79 -14.13 -2.71 2.17
CA GLY A 79 -15.12 -3.58 2.81
C GLY A 79 -14.88 -3.77 4.31
N GLY A 80 -14.28 -2.77 4.97
CA GLY A 80 -14.10 -2.73 6.42
C GLY A 80 -15.26 -2.04 7.14
N GLU A 81 -15.33 -2.23 8.45
CA GLU A 81 -16.35 -1.58 9.30
C GLU A 81 -16.00 -0.11 9.57
N ASP A 82 -14.71 0.21 9.71
CA ASP A 82 -14.24 1.59 9.89
C ASP A 82 -12.82 1.77 9.31
N CYS A 83 -12.39 3.04 9.27
CA CYS A 83 -11.09 3.47 8.79
C CYS A 83 -10.55 4.62 9.63
N VAL A 84 -9.22 4.71 9.74
CA VAL A 84 -8.53 5.90 10.22
C VAL A 84 -7.47 6.35 9.21
N ALA A 85 -7.46 7.66 8.90
CA ALA A 85 -6.47 8.27 8.03
C ALA A 85 -5.28 8.81 8.84
N ALA A 86 -4.07 8.62 8.27
CA ALA A 86 -2.81 9.07 8.84
C ALA A 86 -2.05 9.97 7.87
N GLY A 87 -1.14 10.79 8.38
CA GLY A 87 -0.34 11.75 7.60
C GLY A 87 0.74 11.12 6.71
N SER A 88 0.93 9.80 6.77
CA SER A 88 1.80 9.04 5.87
C SER A 88 1.55 7.53 6.00
N GLY A 89 2.02 6.74 5.02
CA GLY A 89 2.02 5.28 5.13
C GLY A 89 2.78 4.78 6.36
N MET A 90 3.94 5.38 6.68
CA MET A 90 4.67 5.05 7.90
C MET A 90 3.95 5.48 9.19
N GLY A 91 3.19 6.58 9.13
CA GLY A 91 2.27 6.96 10.20
C GLY A 91 1.19 5.90 10.45
N ALA A 92 0.67 5.30 9.37
CA ALA A 92 -0.27 4.18 9.46
C ALA A 92 0.39 2.93 10.07
N VAL A 93 1.55 2.51 9.56
CA VAL A 93 2.32 1.37 10.09
C VAL A 93 2.60 1.53 11.58
N SER A 94 3.20 2.67 11.96
CA SER A 94 3.56 2.93 13.37
C SER A 94 2.32 2.97 14.28
N SER A 95 1.20 3.51 13.78
CA SER A 95 -0.04 3.59 14.57
C SER A 95 -0.68 2.22 14.80
N VAL A 96 -0.61 1.30 13.83
CA VAL A 96 -1.05 -0.10 14.03
C VAL A 96 -0.19 -0.78 15.09
N LEU A 97 1.13 -0.69 14.98
CA LEU A 97 2.05 -1.35 15.91
C LEU A 97 1.92 -0.80 17.34
N LEU A 98 1.93 0.54 17.49
CA LEU A 98 1.84 1.19 18.79
C LEU A 98 0.44 1.14 19.40
N GLY A 99 -0.59 1.00 18.59
CA GLY A 99 -1.98 0.87 19.07
C GLY A 99 -2.34 -0.52 19.55
N LEU A 100 -1.78 -1.57 18.94
CA LEU A 100 -2.23 -2.95 19.15
C LEU A 100 -1.23 -3.86 19.86
N LEU A 101 0.03 -3.44 20.02
CA LEU A 101 1.06 -4.25 20.64
C LEU A 101 1.52 -3.65 21.96
N GLN A 102 2.01 -4.51 22.85
CA GLN A 102 2.60 -4.15 24.13
C GLN A 102 3.87 -4.96 24.39
N ALA A 103 4.65 -4.56 25.38
CA ALA A 103 5.85 -5.30 25.78
C ALA A 103 5.53 -6.77 26.10
N GLY A 104 6.33 -7.68 25.57
CA GLY A 104 6.14 -9.12 25.68
C GLY A 104 5.34 -9.75 24.55
N ASP A 105 4.73 -8.96 23.67
CA ASP A 105 4.07 -9.47 22.45
C ASP A 105 5.09 -9.87 21.39
N HIS A 106 4.71 -10.83 20.56
CA HIS A 106 5.49 -11.30 19.41
C HIS A 106 4.78 -10.98 18.09
N VAL A 107 5.58 -10.54 17.11
CA VAL A 107 5.15 -10.25 15.73
C VAL A 107 5.91 -11.13 14.74
N ILE A 108 5.19 -11.81 13.87
CA ILE A 108 5.74 -12.42 12.65
C ILE A 108 5.70 -11.36 11.55
N VAL A 109 6.83 -11.07 10.89
CA VAL A 109 6.89 -10.09 9.81
C VAL A 109 7.38 -10.73 8.53
N GLY A 110 6.82 -10.35 7.39
CA GLY A 110 7.33 -10.74 6.08
C GLY A 110 8.82 -10.37 5.92
N ASP A 111 9.61 -11.27 5.37
CA ASP A 111 11.05 -11.07 5.15
C ASP A 111 11.34 -9.95 4.14
N CYS A 112 10.38 -9.68 3.29
CA CYS A 112 10.44 -8.68 2.23
C CYS A 112 9.29 -7.66 2.41
N VAL A 113 9.51 -6.65 3.25
CA VAL A 113 8.62 -5.51 3.46
C VAL A 113 9.35 -4.20 3.14
N TYR A 114 8.59 -3.12 2.96
CA TYR A 114 9.15 -1.79 2.70
C TYR A 114 10.27 -1.44 3.70
N GLY A 115 11.39 -0.87 3.21
CA GLY A 115 12.59 -0.67 4.01
C GLY A 115 12.37 0.06 5.34
N CYS A 116 11.55 1.13 5.35
CA CYS A 116 11.25 1.83 6.61
C CYS A 116 10.36 1.00 7.54
N THR A 117 9.43 0.21 7.02
CA THR A 117 8.63 -0.75 7.80
C THR A 117 9.54 -1.79 8.45
N ASN A 118 10.49 -2.32 7.67
CA ASN A 118 11.49 -3.28 8.18
C ASN A 118 12.28 -2.69 9.35
N VAL A 119 12.80 -1.46 9.21
CA VAL A 119 13.52 -0.76 10.29
C VAL A 119 12.62 -0.58 11.53
N VAL A 120 11.37 -0.12 11.35
CA VAL A 120 10.47 0.09 12.50
C VAL A 120 10.20 -1.24 13.22
N ILE A 121 9.87 -2.30 12.49
CA ILE A 121 9.49 -3.57 13.12
C ILE A 121 10.72 -4.26 13.73
N ARG A 122 11.86 -4.30 13.03
CA ARG A 122 13.02 -5.11 13.46
C ARG A 122 14.03 -4.38 14.36
N ASP A 123 14.11 -3.05 14.25
CA ASP A 123 15.13 -2.27 14.98
C ASP A 123 14.53 -1.34 16.05
N VAL A 124 13.27 -0.91 15.87
CA VAL A 124 12.62 0.01 16.80
C VAL A 124 11.72 -0.74 17.77
N MET A 125 10.82 -1.61 17.32
CA MET A 125 9.87 -2.33 18.19
C MET A 125 10.55 -3.18 19.28
N PRO A 126 11.70 -3.85 19.04
CA PRO A 126 12.40 -4.56 20.11
C PRO A 126 12.84 -3.66 21.28
N LYS A 127 13.10 -2.36 21.05
CA LYS A 127 13.42 -1.39 22.13
C LYS A 127 12.25 -1.16 23.07
N PHE A 128 11.04 -1.50 22.65
CA PHE A 128 9.81 -1.46 23.47
C PHE A 128 9.39 -2.84 23.98
N GLY A 129 10.29 -3.84 23.90
CA GLY A 129 10.05 -5.19 24.41
C GLY A 129 9.15 -6.06 23.53
N ILE A 130 9.00 -5.72 22.25
CA ILE A 130 8.25 -6.53 21.28
C ILE A 130 9.21 -7.49 20.57
N GLU A 131 8.87 -8.79 20.59
CA GLU A 131 9.64 -9.82 19.90
C GLU A 131 9.27 -9.87 18.42
N VAL A 132 10.24 -10.13 17.52
CA VAL A 132 10.03 -10.12 16.08
C VAL A 132 10.68 -11.34 15.44
N THR A 133 9.94 -12.01 14.55
CA THR A 133 10.47 -13.11 13.71
C THR A 133 10.17 -12.81 12.24
N PRO A 134 11.19 -12.56 11.39
CA PRO A 134 11.00 -12.44 9.95
C PRO A 134 10.84 -13.82 9.32
N VAL A 135 9.88 -13.94 8.36
CA VAL A 135 9.64 -15.15 7.58
C VAL A 135 9.27 -14.84 6.14
N ASP A 136 9.50 -15.75 5.21
CA ASP A 136 8.84 -15.71 3.90
C ASP A 136 7.37 -16.07 4.08
N THR A 137 6.48 -15.08 4.02
CA THR A 137 5.04 -15.30 4.24
C THR A 137 4.33 -15.98 3.07
N SER A 138 4.99 -16.18 1.94
CA SER A 138 4.50 -17.04 0.86
C SER A 138 4.66 -18.54 1.18
N ASP A 139 5.48 -18.88 2.18
CA ASP A 139 5.65 -20.21 2.74
C ASP A 139 4.81 -20.35 4.03
N LEU A 140 3.66 -21.00 3.93
CA LEU A 140 2.74 -21.19 5.06
C LEU A 140 3.32 -22.09 6.18
N ASP A 141 4.22 -23.01 5.85
CA ASP A 141 4.88 -23.87 6.84
C ASP A 141 5.89 -23.05 7.66
N ALA A 142 6.60 -22.09 7.01
CA ALA A 142 7.47 -21.15 7.72
C ALA A 142 6.66 -20.22 8.65
N VAL A 143 5.48 -19.75 8.22
CA VAL A 143 4.57 -18.97 9.07
C VAL A 143 4.13 -19.80 10.28
N ALA A 144 3.69 -21.05 10.08
CA ALA A 144 3.25 -21.95 11.15
C ALA A 144 4.37 -22.20 12.18
N ALA A 145 5.59 -22.46 11.71
CA ALA A 145 6.75 -22.73 12.56
C ALA A 145 7.18 -21.52 13.41
N ALA A 146 6.85 -20.30 12.98
CA ALA A 146 7.19 -19.05 13.67
C ALA A 146 6.17 -18.67 14.77
N ILE A 147 5.02 -19.35 14.87
CA ILE A 147 3.98 -19.06 15.87
C ILE A 147 4.48 -19.39 17.28
N ARG A 148 4.30 -18.46 18.21
CA ARG A 148 4.63 -18.60 19.64
C ARG A 148 3.39 -18.33 20.50
N PRO A 149 3.37 -18.74 21.80
CA PRO A 149 2.23 -18.46 22.68
C PRO A 149 1.90 -16.97 22.83
N ASN A 150 2.91 -16.09 22.68
CA ASN A 150 2.78 -14.64 22.75
C ASN A 150 2.65 -13.96 21.37
N THR A 151 2.50 -14.71 20.27
CA THR A 151 2.25 -14.14 18.95
C THR A 151 0.91 -13.41 18.91
N LYS A 152 0.90 -12.14 18.50
CA LYS A 152 -0.29 -11.29 18.43
C LYS A 152 -0.59 -10.81 17.02
N MET A 153 0.42 -10.80 16.14
CA MET A 153 0.28 -10.22 14.81
C MET A 153 1.16 -10.96 13.81
N VAL A 154 0.64 -11.12 12.60
CA VAL A 154 1.43 -11.38 11.38
C VAL A 154 1.27 -10.17 10.48
N TYR A 155 2.37 -9.51 10.15
CA TYR A 155 2.42 -8.33 9.28
C TYR A 155 3.17 -8.65 7.99
N PHE A 156 2.59 -8.38 6.83
CA PHE A 156 3.26 -8.57 5.54
C PHE A 156 2.72 -7.65 4.44
N GLU A 157 3.51 -7.51 3.37
CA GLU A 157 3.13 -6.87 2.12
C GLU A 157 2.83 -7.93 1.06
N THR A 158 1.81 -7.72 0.25
CA THR A 158 1.54 -8.59 -0.90
C THR A 158 0.84 -7.83 -2.03
N PRO A 159 1.47 -7.77 -3.25
CA PRO A 159 2.81 -8.25 -3.61
C PRO A 159 3.94 -7.51 -2.89
N THR A 160 5.10 -8.16 -2.70
CA THR A 160 6.26 -7.58 -2.01
C THR A 160 7.07 -6.62 -2.88
N ASN A 161 7.73 -5.65 -2.28
CA ASN A 161 8.62 -4.69 -2.93
C ASN A 161 10.10 -5.04 -2.65
N PRO A 162 10.96 -5.25 -3.66
CA PRO A 162 10.70 -5.19 -5.11
C PRO A 162 10.47 -6.56 -5.77
N LEU A 163 10.43 -7.66 -5.03
CA LEU A 163 10.52 -9.03 -5.57
C LEU A 163 9.19 -9.57 -6.12
N MET A 164 8.08 -8.84 -5.93
CA MET A 164 6.76 -9.19 -6.46
C MET A 164 6.25 -10.57 -6.00
N LYS A 165 6.74 -11.09 -4.84
CA LYS A 165 6.18 -12.30 -4.22
C LYS A 165 4.74 -12.05 -3.80
N VAL A 166 3.85 -13.04 -3.96
CA VAL A 166 2.45 -12.96 -3.52
C VAL A 166 2.22 -13.97 -2.41
N THR A 167 1.63 -13.50 -1.31
CA THR A 167 1.24 -14.31 -0.17
C THR A 167 -0.24 -14.68 -0.27
N ASP A 168 -0.59 -15.96 -0.04
CA ASP A 168 -1.98 -16.43 0.13
C ASP A 168 -2.51 -15.90 1.47
N ILE A 169 -3.26 -14.80 1.43
CA ILE A 169 -3.81 -14.14 2.62
C ILE A 169 -4.75 -15.11 3.38
N ALA A 170 -5.62 -15.80 2.66
CA ALA A 170 -6.53 -16.77 3.28
C ALA A 170 -5.78 -17.96 3.87
N GLY A 171 -4.69 -18.38 3.24
CA GLY A 171 -3.77 -19.40 3.75
C GLY A 171 -3.13 -18.97 5.06
N VAL A 172 -2.57 -17.76 5.12
CA VAL A 172 -2.01 -17.21 6.37
C VAL A 172 -3.06 -17.16 7.47
N LYS A 173 -4.27 -16.64 7.19
CA LYS A 173 -5.34 -16.57 8.21
C LYS A 173 -5.73 -17.96 8.74
N ARG A 174 -5.86 -18.95 7.85
CA ARG A 174 -6.11 -20.35 8.28
C ARG A 174 -4.99 -20.91 9.16
N THR A 175 -3.74 -20.58 8.83
CA THR A 175 -2.55 -21.07 9.56
C THR A 175 -2.48 -20.47 10.97
N VAL A 176 -2.74 -19.17 11.14
CA VAL A 176 -2.59 -18.50 12.44
C VAL A 176 -3.84 -18.57 13.31
N GLY A 177 -5.01 -18.80 12.74
CA GLY A 177 -6.29 -18.88 13.46
C GLY A 177 -6.80 -17.52 13.97
N GLU A 178 -7.78 -17.57 14.90
CA GLU A 178 -8.52 -16.37 15.33
C GLU A 178 -7.80 -15.50 16.37
N GLY A 179 -6.82 -16.01 17.08
CA GLY A 179 -6.15 -15.28 18.17
C GLY A 179 -5.04 -14.32 17.72
N ILE A 180 -4.65 -14.38 16.46
CA ILE A 180 -3.54 -13.63 15.88
C ILE A 180 -4.06 -12.74 14.76
N ARG A 181 -3.78 -11.43 14.83
CA ARG A 181 -4.19 -10.47 13.79
C ARG A 181 -3.35 -10.61 12.54
N VAL A 182 -4.01 -10.72 11.40
CA VAL A 182 -3.39 -10.66 10.07
C VAL A 182 -3.49 -9.24 9.55
N VAL A 183 -2.34 -8.56 9.43
CA VAL A 183 -2.20 -7.18 8.97
C VAL A 183 -1.52 -7.17 7.62
N VAL A 184 -2.19 -6.66 6.61
CA VAL A 184 -1.72 -6.63 5.22
C VAL A 184 -1.47 -5.21 4.77
N ASP A 185 -0.25 -4.90 4.36
CA ASP A 185 0.03 -3.71 3.58
C ASP A 185 -0.31 -3.98 2.10
N ASN A 186 -1.42 -3.38 1.66
CA ASN A 186 -2.00 -3.59 0.35
C ASN A 186 -1.64 -2.47 -0.66
N THR A 187 -0.59 -1.73 -0.38
CA THR A 187 -0.20 -0.54 -1.17
C THR A 187 0.02 -0.86 -2.65
N PHE A 188 0.58 -2.05 -2.99
CA PHE A 188 0.88 -2.44 -4.38
C PHE A 188 -0.32 -2.99 -5.14
N ALA A 189 -1.38 -3.40 -4.44
CA ALA A 189 -2.56 -4.03 -5.03
C ALA A 189 -3.86 -3.45 -4.45
N PRO A 190 -4.17 -2.14 -4.68
CA PRO A 190 -5.35 -1.50 -4.07
C PRO A 190 -6.65 -2.20 -4.45
N ALA A 191 -7.73 -1.88 -3.77
CA ALA A 191 -9.02 -2.58 -3.79
C ALA A 191 -9.58 -3.03 -5.17
N PRO A 192 -9.36 -2.35 -6.32
CA PRO A 192 -9.72 -2.90 -7.62
C PRO A 192 -9.00 -4.22 -7.94
N VAL A 193 -7.76 -4.37 -7.44
CA VAL A 193 -6.95 -5.58 -7.64
C VAL A 193 -7.24 -6.59 -6.54
N GLN A 194 -7.04 -6.21 -5.27
CA GLN A 194 -7.08 -7.12 -4.13
C GLN A 194 -7.80 -6.48 -2.96
N ARG A 195 -8.61 -7.24 -2.24
CA ARG A 195 -9.28 -6.83 -0.99
C ARG A 195 -8.92 -7.79 0.12
N PRO A 196 -7.87 -7.50 0.91
CA PRO A 196 -7.37 -8.41 1.94
C PRO A 196 -8.40 -8.79 3.01
N LEU A 197 -9.31 -7.85 3.41
CA LEU A 197 -10.37 -8.16 4.37
C LEU A 197 -11.31 -9.25 3.85
N ALA A 198 -11.64 -9.24 2.56
CA ALA A 198 -12.46 -10.30 1.94
C ALA A 198 -11.73 -11.63 1.86
N CYS A 199 -10.40 -11.64 1.95
CA CYS A 199 -9.56 -12.84 2.02
C CYS A 199 -9.29 -13.31 3.45
N GLY A 200 -9.85 -12.61 4.47
CA GLY A 200 -9.73 -13.00 5.88
C GLY A 200 -8.66 -12.25 6.68
N ALA A 201 -8.00 -11.23 6.12
CA ALA A 201 -7.18 -10.33 6.90
C ALA A 201 -8.04 -9.56 7.93
N ASP A 202 -7.45 -9.21 9.07
CA ASP A 202 -8.13 -8.45 10.12
C ASP A 202 -7.97 -6.94 9.91
N ILE A 203 -6.82 -6.52 9.37
CA ILE A 203 -6.48 -5.12 9.10
C ILE A 203 -5.79 -5.03 7.75
N VAL A 204 -6.19 -4.04 6.97
CA VAL A 204 -5.50 -3.62 5.76
C VAL A 204 -5.01 -2.20 5.93
N LEU A 205 -3.80 -1.92 5.47
CA LEU A 205 -3.27 -0.58 5.42
C LEU A 205 -2.70 -0.23 4.04
N HIS A 206 -2.64 1.06 3.75
CA HIS A 206 -2.07 1.57 2.52
C HIS A 206 -1.22 2.81 2.76
N SER A 207 -0.13 2.92 2.02
CA SER A 207 0.39 4.23 1.67
C SER A 207 -0.52 4.86 0.60
N VAL A 208 -1.37 5.77 1.03
CA VAL A 208 -2.31 6.50 0.14
C VAL A 208 -1.59 7.36 -0.88
N THR A 209 -0.34 7.74 -0.58
CA THR A 209 0.63 8.42 -1.45
C THR A 209 0.72 7.81 -2.87
N LYS A 210 0.39 6.50 -2.99
CA LYS A 210 0.51 5.70 -4.20
C LYS A 210 -0.79 5.72 -5.02
N TYR A 211 -1.26 4.58 -5.49
CA TYR A 211 -2.44 4.45 -6.34
C TYR A 211 -3.71 5.15 -5.83
N LEU A 212 -3.94 5.16 -4.50
CA LEU A 212 -5.18 5.69 -3.94
C LEU A 212 -5.33 7.18 -4.23
N ASN A 213 -4.30 7.97 -3.97
CA ASN A 213 -4.22 9.36 -4.44
C ASN A 213 -3.96 9.40 -5.95
N GLY A 214 -2.89 8.73 -6.42
CA GLY A 214 -2.60 8.44 -7.81
C GLY A 214 -2.20 9.65 -8.66
N HIS A 215 -1.70 10.74 -8.06
CA HIS A 215 -1.33 11.99 -8.75
C HIS A 215 0.04 12.53 -8.32
N GLY A 216 0.77 11.83 -7.43
CA GLY A 216 2.13 12.19 -7.02
C GLY A 216 2.26 13.45 -6.16
N ASP A 217 1.17 13.97 -5.61
CA ASP A 217 1.08 15.29 -4.97
C ASP A 217 0.68 15.26 -3.48
N VAL A 218 0.45 14.06 -2.89
CA VAL A 218 0.06 13.88 -1.49
C VAL A 218 0.86 12.78 -0.82
N ILE A 219 1.19 12.97 0.45
CA ILE A 219 1.69 11.94 1.35
C ILE A 219 0.63 11.65 2.41
N ALA A 220 0.11 10.42 2.46
CA ALA A 220 -0.87 9.99 3.45
C ALA A 220 -0.86 8.48 3.63
N GLY A 221 -1.56 8.01 4.66
CA GLY A 221 -1.82 6.59 4.94
C GLY A 221 -3.25 6.37 5.38
N VAL A 222 -3.74 5.14 5.27
CA VAL A 222 -5.03 4.71 5.84
C VAL A 222 -4.90 3.33 6.44
N ILE A 223 -5.72 3.06 7.45
CA ILE A 223 -5.83 1.77 8.12
C ILE A 223 -7.31 1.43 8.18
N ILE A 224 -7.69 0.24 7.70
CA ILE A 224 -9.07 -0.21 7.60
C ILE A 224 -9.21 -1.57 8.27
N GLY A 225 -10.29 -1.82 8.97
CA GLY A 225 -10.56 -3.09 9.64
C GLY A 225 -11.87 -3.08 10.40
N ARG A 226 -11.93 -3.90 11.46
CA ARG A 226 -13.07 -3.91 12.39
C ARG A 226 -13.12 -2.61 13.19
N ALA A 227 -14.32 -2.15 13.51
CA ALA A 227 -14.53 -0.90 14.22
C ALA A 227 -13.78 -0.83 15.56
N ASP A 228 -13.75 -1.92 16.32
CA ASP A 228 -13.05 -1.99 17.61
C ASP A 228 -11.54 -1.80 17.48
N ASP A 229 -10.89 -2.49 16.53
CA ASP A 229 -9.45 -2.35 16.29
C ASP A 229 -9.13 -0.94 15.77
N ILE A 230 -9.93 -0.41 14.85
CA ILE A 230 -9.75 0.95 14.31
C ILE A 230 -9.93 2.01 15.40
N ALA A 231 -10.88 1.84 16.31
CA ALA A 231 -11.06 2.76 17.45
C ALA A 231 -9.82 2.80 18.36
N VAL A 232 -9.20 1.64 18.65
CA VAL A 232 -7.95 1.57 19.42
C VAL A 232 -6.80 2.23 18.64
N ILE A 233 -6.61 1.89 17.37
CA ILE A 233 -5.55 2.46 16.52
C ILE A 233 -5.71 3.98 16.42
N LYS A 234 -6.93 4.47 16.19
CA LYS A 234 -7.24 5.91 16.12
C LYS A 234 -6.91 6.62 17.42
N ASN A 235 -7.42 6.10 18.53
CA ASN A 235 -7.30 6.76 19.82
C ASN A 235 -5.88 6.68 20.40
N ILE A 236 -5.26 5.50 20.39
CA ILE A 236 -3.93 5.28 20.96
C ILE A 236 -2.85 5.55 19.92
N GLY A 237 -2.89 4.85 18.79
CA GLY A 237 -1.84 4.90 17.76
C GLY A 237 -1.72 6.27 17.10
N VAL A 238 -2.82 6.80 16.55
CA VAL A 238 -2.80 8.09 15.82
C VAL A 238 -2.90 9.27 16.77
N THR A 239 -4.00 9.38 17.52
CA THR A 239 -4.34 10.63 18.23
C THR A 239 -3.40 10.92 19.42
N LYS A 240 -3.07 9.91 20.23
CA LYS A 240 -2.34 10.11 21.50
C LYS A 240 -0.84 9.83 21.39
N THR A 241 -0.42 8.93 20.48
CA THR A 241 0.98 8.48 20.43
C THR A 241 1.73 9.13 19.28
N SER A 242 1.37 8.84 18.02
CA SER A 242 2.10 9.34 16.86
C SER A 242 1.77 10.79 16.50
N GLY A 243 0.52 11.23 16.70
CA GLY A 243 0.02 12.51 16.21
C GLY A 243 0.00 12.61 14.67
N ALA A 244 0.23 11.51 13.97
CA ALA A 244 0.36 11.46 12.51
C ALA A 244 -1.03 11.55 11.83
N ILE A 245 -1.70 12.68 11.95
CA ILE A 245 -3.01 12.94 11.36
C ILE A 245 -2.92 13.31 9.89
N CYS A 246 -3.94 12.95 9.10
CA CYS A 246 -4.12 13.44 7.75
C CYS A 246 -4.63 14.89 7.75
N SER A 247 -4.06 15.73 6.87
CA SER A 247 -4.54 17.09 6.65
C SER A 247 -5.90 17.09 5.94
N PRO A 248 -6.85 17.98 6.29
CA PRO A 248 -8.12 18.10 5.54
C PRO A 248 -7.93 18.43 4.06
N PHE A 249 -6.93 19.22 3.71
CA PHE A 249 -6.62 19.52 2.31
C PHE A 249 -6.13 18.27 1.56
N ASP A 250 -5.23 17.50 2.17
CA ASP A 250 -4.75 16.23 1.58
C ASP A 250 -5.91 15.23 1.46
N ALA A 251 -6.77 15.14 2.47
CA ALA A 251 -7.97 14.29 2.42
C ALA A 251 -8.89 14.66 1.25
N PHE A 252 -9.08 15.95 0.96
CA PHE A 252 -9.85 16.41 -0.20
C PHE A 252 -9.22 15.96 -1.53
N LEU A 253 -7.91 16.09 -1.70
CA LEU A 253 -7.19 15.62 -2.91
C LEU A 253 -7.31 14.11 -3.07
N ILE A 254 -7.19 13.36 -1.98
CA ILE A 254 -7.36 11.90 -1.99
C ILE A 254 -8.79 11.51 -2.37
N ILE A 255 -9.82 12.14 -1.78
CA ILE A 255 -11.23 11.90 -2.14
C ILE A 255 -11.43 12.08 -3.64
N ARG A 256 -10.85 13.13 -4.22
CA ARG A 256 -10.89 13.40 -5.66
C ARG A 256 -10.19 12.29 -6.45
N GLY A 257 -8.98 11.85 -6.02
CA GLY A 257 -8.22 10.78 -6.66
C GLY A 257 -8.96 9.43 -6.66
N LEU A 258 -9.64 9.10 -5.56
CA LEU A 258 -10.38 7.85 -5.40
C LEU A 258 -11.53 7.70 -6.42
N GLN A 259 -12.14 8.79 -6.89
CA GLN A 259 -13.26 8.73 -7.85
C GLN A 259 -12.87 8.13 -9.20
N THR A 260 -11.59 8.13 -9.54
CA THR A 260 -11.07 7.52 -10.79
C THR A 260 -10.16 6.31 -10.53
N LEU A 261 -10.09 5.83 -9.30
CA LEU A 261 -9.14 4.78 -8.89
C LEU A 261 -9.27 3.52 -9.75
N GLY A 262 -10.48 3.00 -9.97
CA GLY A 262 -10.70 1.77 -10.74
C GLY A 262 -10.15 1.89 -12.16
N MET A 263 -10.52 2.96 -12.86
CA MET A 263 -10.07 3.22 -14.24
C MET A 263 -8.54 3.34 -14.34
N ARG A 264 -7.91 4.05 -13.38
CA ARG A 264 -6.45 4.20 -13.36
C ARG A 264 -5.75 2.87 -13.09
N VAL A 265 -6.20 2.12 -12.09
CA VAL A 265 -5.59 0.84 -11.71
C VAL A 265 -5.72 -0.20 -12.82
N GLU A 266 -6.88 -0.29 -13.48
CA GLU A 266 -7.05 -1.16 -14.65
C GLU A 266 -6.04 -0.82 -15.76
N ARG A 267 -5.85 0.47 -16.06
CA ARG A 267 -4.87 0.92 -17.06
C ARG A 267 -3.43 0.62 -16.63
N HIS A 268 -3.06 0.89 -15.38
CA HIS A 268 -1.75 0.56 -14.82
C HIS A 268 -1.44 -0.95 -14.96
N CYS A 269 -2.39 -1.81 -14.60
CA CYS A 269 -2.24 -3.26 -14.69
C CYS A 269 -2.11 -3.73 -16.14
N ALA A 270 -2.92 -3.18 -17.05
CA ALA A 270 -2.84 -3.51 -18.48
C ALA A 270 -1.48 -3.11 -19.07
N ASN A 271 -0.99 -1.92 -18.76
CA ASN A 271 0.32 -1.44 -19.20
C ASN A 271 1.47 -2.28 -18.61
N ALA A 272 1.41 -2.59 -17.31
CA ALA A 272 2.41 -3.44 -16.68
C ALA A 272 2.47 -4.84 -17.30
N LEU A 273 1.32 -5.45 -17.62
CA LEU A 273 1.26 -6.75 -18.29
C LEU A 273 1.84 -6.68 -19.71
N ALA A 274 1.52 -5.62 -20.47
CA ALA A 274 2.04 -5.45 -21.83
C ALA A 274 3.57 -5.31 -21.82
N VAL A 275 4.11 -4.46 -20.93
CA VAL A 275 5.57 -4.30 -20.76
C VAL A 275 6.22 -5.58 -20.24
N ALA A 276 5.61 -6.30 -19.29
CA ALA A 276 6.13 -7.55 -18.78
C ALA A 276 6.26 -8.61 -19.90
N ARG A 277 5.25 -8.76 -20.74
CA ARG A 277 5.30 -9.68 -21.91
C ARG A 277 6.35 -9.28 -22.93
N TYR A 278 6.51 -8.00 -23.19
CA TYR A 278 7.59 -7.51 -24.04
C TYR A 278 8.97 -7.88 -23.48
N LEU A 279 9.18 -7.65 -22.18
CA LEU A 279 10.46 -7.90 -21.50
C LEU A 279 10.84 -9.40 -21.47
N GLU A 280 9.86 -10.33 -21.43
CA GLU A 280 10.16 -11.78 -21.55
C GLU A 280 10.82 -12.15 -22.89
N GLY A 281 10.60 -11.35 -23.94
CA GLY A 281 11.22 -11.55 -25.26
C GLY A 281 12.56 -10.82 -25.45
N VAL A 282 13.06 -10.05 -24.49
CA VAL A 282 14.30 -9.27 -24.62
C VAL A 282 15.52 -10.13 -24.25
N PRO A 283 16.49 -10.37 -25.16
CA PRO A 283 17.59 -11.32 -24.94
C PRO A 283 18.46 -11.03 -23.70
N CYS A 284 18.64 -9.77 -23.32
CA CYS A 284 19.45 -9.40 -22.15
C CYS A 284 18.64 -9.34 -20.85
N VAL A 285 17.34 -9.67 -20.87
CA VAL A 285 16.52 -9.83 -19.67
C VAL A 285 16.56 -11.29 -19.23
N LYS A 286 17.10 -11.54 -18.04
CA LYS A 286 17.26 -12.88 -17.45
C LYS A 286 15.93 -13.44 -16.94
N ARG A 287 15.11 -12.59 -16.34
CA ARG A 287 13.76 -12.94 -15.84
C ARG A 287 12.89 -11.70 -15.62
N VAL A 288 11.59 -11.89 -15.68
CA VAL A 288 10.59 -10.89 -15.35
C VAL A 288 9.81 -11.34 -14.12
N LEU A 289 9.73 -10.48 -13.12
CA LEU A 289 9.00 -10.69 -11.87
C LEU A 289 7.69 -9.90 -11.94
N TYR A 290 6.65 -10.56 -12.44
CA TYR A 290 5.31 -9.97 -12.51
C TYR A 290 4.26 -11.05 -12.23
N PRO A 291 3.45 -10.90 -11.17
CA PRO A 291 2.52 -11.95 -10.76
C PRO A 291 1.47 -12.32 -11.81
N GLY A 292 1.11 -11.37 -12.69
CA GLY A 292 0.10 -11.57 -13.74
C GLY A 292 0.57 -12.36 -14.97
N LEU A 293 1.88 -12.64 -15.13
CA LEU A 293 2.37 -13.49 -16.24
C LEU A 293 1.98 -14.95 -16.04
N GLU A 294 1.74 -15.65 -17.13
CA GLU A 294 1.47 -17.11 -17.09
C GLU A 294 2.69 -17.90 -16.61
N SER A 295 3.89 -17.38 -16.82
CA SER A 295 5.16 -17.94 -16.34
C SER A 295 5.39 -17.76 -14.83
N SER A 296 4.59 -16.89 -14.18
CA SER A 296 4.74 -16.59 -12.76
C SER A 296 4.27 -17.75 -11.89
N PRO A 297 5.02 -18.12 -10.82
CA PRO A 297 4.56 -19.12 -9.85
C PRO A 297 3.29 -18.69 -9.10
N TYR A 298 2.94 -17.39 -9.13
CA TYR A 298 1.79 -16.81 -8.45
C TYR A 298 0.56 -16.65 -9.36
N HIS A 299 0.63 -17.05 -10.63
CA HIS A 299 -0.41 -16.80 -11.62
C HIS A 299 -1.79 -17.29 -11.20
N GLU A 300 -1.88 -18.51 -10.62
CA GLU A 300 -3.16 -19.06 -10.16
C GLU A 300 -3.70 -18.30 -8.94
N LEU A 301 -2.82 -17.85 -8.04
CA LEU A 301 -3.22 -17.03 -6.89
C LEU A 301 -3.71 -15.63 -7.34
N VAL A 302 -3.12 -15.06 -8.38
CA VAL A 302 -3.58 -13.81 -8.99
C VAL A 302 -5.01 -13.91 -9.51
N LYS A 303 -5.37 -15.04 -10.14
CA LYS A 303 -6.75 -15.25 -10.65
C LYS A 303 -7.78 -15.24 -9.53
N THR A 304 -7.45 -15.81 -8.39
CA THR A 304 -8.39 -16.00 -7.28
C THR A 304 -8.37 -14.86 -6.27
N GLN A 305 -7.21 -14.33 -5.92
CA GLN A 305 -7.03 -13.32 -4.88
C GLN A 305 -6.98 -11.90 -5.44
N MET A 306 -6.44 -11.71 -6.66
CA MET A 306 -6.16 -10.39 -7.25
C MET A 306 -7.05 -10.07 -8.47
N ASN A 307 -8.23 -10.63 -8.56
CA ASN A 307 -9.18 -10.43 -9.67
C ASN A 307 -8.57 -10.65 -11.07
N GLY A 308 -7.49 -11.41 -11.19
CA GLY A 308 -6.79 -11.66 -12.44
C GLY A 308 -5.98 -10.49 -13.00
N LEU A 309 -5.89 -9.37 -12.26
CA LEU A 309 -5.27 -8.13 -12.77
C LEU A 309 -3.76 -8.05 -12.56
N GLY A 310 -3.19 -8.80 -11.60
CA GLY A 310 -1.80 -8.60 -11.19
C GLY A 310 -1.65 -7.25 -10.47
N THR A 311 -0.74 -6.41 -10.93
CA THR A 311 -0.50 -5.07 -10.36
C THR A 311 0.05 -4.13 -11.43
N GLY A 312 0.07 -2.83 -11.17
CA GLY A 312 0.71 -1.84 -12.04
C GLY A 312 2.24 -1.77 -11.91
N ILE A 313 2.85 -2.68 -11.12
CA ILE A 313 4.29 -2.72 -10.90
C ILE A 313 4.83 -4.07 -11.35
N LEU A 314 6.01 -4.04 -11.96
CA LEU A 314 6.80 -5.21 -12.25
C LEU A 314 8.26 -4.97 -11.87
N SER A 315 9.01 -6.03 -11.70
CA SER A 315 10.46 -6.00 -11.68
C SER A 315 11.02 -6.93 -12.74
N PHE A 316 12.21 -6.64 -13.22
CA PHE A 316 12.92 -7.53 -14.13
C PHE A 316 14.41 -7.50 -13.82
N GLU A 317 15.11 -8.54 -14.21
CA GLU A 317 16.54 -8.70 -13.94
C GLU A 317 17.29 -8.83 -15.26
N LEU A 318 18.32 -8.03 -15.42
CA LEU A 318 19.23 -8.13 -16.55
C LEU A 318 20.15 -9.35 -16.39
N ALA A 319 20.64 -9.87 -17.51
CA ALA A 319 21.70 -10.88 -17.54
C ALA A 319 22.96 -10.36 -16.86
N ASP A 320 23.75 -11.26 -16.26
CA ASP A 320 24.95 -10.90 -15.50
C ASP A 320 26.00 -10.21 -16.39
N ASP A 321 26.03 -10.56 -17.68
CA ASP A 321 26.79 -9.90 -18.75
C ASP A 321 25.84 -9.43 -19.86
N VAL A 322 25.91 -8.15 -20.20
CA VAL A 322 25.16 -7.52 -21.29
C VAL A 322 26.17 -6.86 -22.24
N ASN A 323 26.51 -7.55 -23.31
CA ASN A 323 27.48 -7.06 -24.31
C ASN A 323 28.82 -6.61 -23.72
N GLY A 324 29.35 -7.37 -22.73
CA GLY A 324 30.61 -7.08 -22.04
C GLY A 324 30.48 -6.08 -20.88
N MET A 325 29.26 -5.63 -20.55
CA MET A 325 28.96 -4.80 -19.37
C MET A 325 28.41 -5.66 -18.24
N SER A 326 28.79 -5.35 -16.99
CA SER A 326 28.10 -5.94 -15.83
C SER A 326 26.62 -5.53 -15.80
N SER A 327 25.78 -6.37 -15.20
CA SER A 327 24.36 -6.07 -15.02
C SER A 327 24.12 -4.75 -14.28
N PHE A 328 25.02 -4.35 -13.36
CA PHE A 328 24.98 -3.07 -12.66
C PHE A 328 25.14 -1.88 -13.60
N GLU A 329 26.17 -1.90 -14.45
CA GLU A 329 26.41 -0.81 -15.42
C GLU A 329 25.36 -0.81 -16.54
N ALA A 330 24.93 -1.97 -17.00
CA ALA A 330 23.86 -2.10 -17.97
C ALA A 330 22.53 -1.54 -17.44
N GLY A 331 22.21 -1.81 -16.17
CA GLY A 331 21.02 -1.25 -15.51
C GLY A 331 21.05 0.27 -15.47
N LYS A 332 22.16 0.87 -15.05
CA LYS A 332 22.33 2.34 -15.05
C LYS A 332 22.20 2.93 -16.45
N LYS A 333 22.83 2.29 -17.43
CA LYS A 333 22.80 2.76 -18.84
C LYS A 333 21.39 2.67 -19.40
N LEU A 334 20.67 1.58 -19.13
CA LEU A 334 19.28 1.39 -19.55
C LEU A 334 18.38 2.52 -19.00
N LEU A 335 18.43 2.76 -17.69
CA LEU A 335 17.59 3.79 -17.08
C LEU A 335 17.87 5.18 -17.66
N ASN A 336 19.16 5.50 -17.86
CA ASN A 336 19.58 6.80 -18.43
C ASN A 336 19.20 6.97 -19.91
N ALA A 337 18.92 5.88 -20.63
CA ALA A 337 18.52 5.89 -22.04
C ALA A 337 17.01 6.01 -22.26
N LEU A 338 16.18 5.74 -21.23
CA LEU A 338 14.73 5.91 -21.29
C LEU A 338 14.37 7.39 -21.42
N GLN A 339 13.34 7.69 -22.20
CA GLN A 339 12.91 9.05 -22.53
C GLN A 339 11.52 9.40 -21.95
N LEU A 340 10.64 8.39 -21.77
CA LEU A 340 9.31 8.57 -21.21
C LEU A 340 9.28 8.28 -19.70
N SER A 341 9.90 7.17 -19.28
CA SER A 341 9.87 6.75 -17.89
C SER A 341 10.80 7.61 -17.04
N HIS A 342 10.27 8.18 -15.95
CA HIS A 342 11.08 9.01 -15.05
C HIS A 342 11.88 8.13 -14.07
N ILE A 343 13.16 8.44 -13.91
CA ILE A 343 14.01 7.83 -12.87
C ILE A 343 13.62 8.40 -11.53
N ALA A 344 12.80 7.68 -10.78
CA ALA A 344 12.30 8.11 -9.49
C ALA A 344 11.95 6.92 -8.59
N VAL A 345 11.97 7.16 -7.28
CA VAL A 345 11.29 6.29 -6.30
C VAL A 345 9.79 6.63 -6.30
N SER A 346 8.94 5.85 -5.71
CA SER A 346 7.48 5.93 -5.72
C SER A 346 6.85 4.99 -6.75
N LEU A 347 5.55 5.08 -6.92
CA LEU A 347 4.74 4.25 -7.82
C LEU A 347 3.29 4.75 -7.87
N GLY A 348 2.54 4.29 -8.87
CA GLY A 348 1.10 4.53 -8.96
C GLY A 348 0.72 5.94 -9.43
N ASP A 349 1.70 6.71 -9.92
CA ASP A 349 1.52 8.01 -10.54
C ASP A 349 1.06 7.88 -11.99
N PRO A 350 0.44 8.91 -12.58
CA PRO A 350 0.02 8.88 -13.98
C PRO A 350 1.19 8.66 -14.95
N ALA A 351 2.38 9.19 -14.64
CA ALA A 351 3.61 8.96 -15.40
C ALA A 351 4.33 7.70 -14.91
N SER A 352 4.92 6.95 -15.83
CA SER A 352 5.74 5.78 -15.53
C SER A 352 7.01 6.14 -14.76
N LEU A 353 7.30 5.36 -13.70
CA LEU A 353 8.48 5.52 -12.85
C LEU A 353 9.35 4.27 -12.90
N ILE A 354 10.67 4.47 -12.93
CA ILE A 354 11.64 3.38 -12.96
C ILE A 354 12.75 3.61 -11.95
N GLN A 355 13.22 2.54 -11.33
CA GLN A 355 14.37 2.59 -10.42
C GLN A 355 15.25 1.35 -10.56
N HIS A 356 16.53 1.55 -10.29
CA HIS A 356 17.54 0.51 -10.15
C HIS A 356 17.91 0.38 -8.66
N PRO A 357 17.32 -0.56 -7.91
CA PRO A 357 17.49 -0.65 -6.45
C PRO A 357 18.94 -0.66 -6.00
N ALA A 358 19.81 -1.41 -6.68
CA ALA A 358 21.22 -1.56 -6.32
C ALA A 358 22.01 -0.23 -6.36
N SER A 359 21.68 0.69 -7.28
CA SER A 359 22.34 1.99 -7.38
C SER A 359 21.58 3.14 -6.70
N MET A 360 20.34 2.91 -6.24
CA MET A 360 19.47 3.94 -5.66
C MET A 360 19.10 3.59 -4.20
N THR A 361 17.98 2.91 -4.00
CA THR A 361 17.40 2.67 -2.66
C THR A 361 18.25 1.79 -1.76
N HIS A 362 19.08 0.93 -2.31
CA HIS A 362 19.94 -0.03 -1.59
C HIS A 362 21.44 0.18 -1.87
N HIS A 363 21.84 1.36 -2.37
CA HIS A 363 23.25 1.61 -2.73
C HIS A 363 24.19 1.58 -1.51
N ASN A 364 23.68 1.88 -0.31
CA ASN A 364 24.45 1.83 0.94
C ASN A 364 24.45 0.43 1.58
N VAL A 365 23.77 -0.56 1.00
CA VAL A 365 23.73 -1.94 1.46
C VAL A 365 24.80 -2.72 0.71
N SER A 366 25.62 -3.54 1.43
CA SER A 366 26.66 -4.32 0.76
C SER A 366 26.09 -5.30 -0.27
N PRO A 367 26.84 -5.65 -1.33
CA PRO A 367 26.37 -6.58 -2.36
C PRO A 367 25.92 -7.93 -1.80
N GLU A 368 26.61 -8.44 -0.77
CA GLU A 368 26.30 -9.71 -0.13
C GLU A 368 24.93 -9.66 0.57
N VAL A 369 24.68 -8.61 1.35
CA VAL A 369 23.40 -8.42 2.04
C VAL A 369 22.26 -8.16 1.04
N ARG A 370 22.52 -7.41 -0.06
CA ARG A 370 21.53 -7.26 -1.13
C ARG A 370 21.17 -8.60 -1.76
N ALA A 371 22.17 -9.46 -2.01
CA ALA A 371 21.96 -10.79 -2.57
C ALA A 371 21.11 -11.68 -1.65
N GLU A 372 21.34 -11.64 -0.34
CA GLU A 372 20.52 -12.32 0.66
C GLU A 372 19.08 -11.81 0.66
N MET A 373 18.85 -10.52 0.38
CA MET A 373 17.52 -9.91 0.20
C MET A 373 16.91 -10.23 -1.18
N GLY A 374 17.61 -10.91 -2.07
CA GLY A 374 17.19 -11.19 -3.45
C GLY A 374 17.30 -9.98 -4.39
N ILE A 375 17.97 -8.91 -3.96
CA ILE A 375 18.17 -7.67 -4.75
C ILE A 375 19.53 -7.78 -5.46
N THR A 376 19.48 -8.27 -6.69
CA THR A 376 20.69 -8.42 -7.53
C THR A 376 21.12 -7.09 -8.13
N ASP A 377 22.36 -7.04 -8.65
CA ASP A 377 22.89 -5.85 -9.31
C ASP A 377 22.18 -5.53 -10.64
N GLY A 378 21.47 -6.50 -11.23
CA GLY A 378 20.69 -6.31 -12.46
C GLY A 378 19.20 -6.09 -12.24
N LEU A 379 18.73 -6.03 -10.98
CA LEU A 379 17.31 -5.88 -10.67
C LEU A 379 16.83 -4.45 -10.95
N ILE A 380 15.78 -4.32 -11.75
CA ILE A 380 15.13 -3.05 -12.09
C ILE A 380 13.65 -3.17 -11.70
N ARG A 381 13.10 -2.14 -11.06
CA ARG A 381 11.67 -2.04 -10.76
C ARG A 381 11.03 -0.95 -11.61
N PHE A 382 9.95 -1.30 -12.27
CA PHE A 382 9.16 -0.42 -13.12
C PHE A 382 7.73 -0.30 -12.58
N SER A 383 7.25 0.94 -12.42
CA SER A 383 5.86 1.28 -12.14
C SER A 383 5.24 1.84 -13.41
N ALA A 384 4.40 1.05 -14.06
CA ALA A 384 3.72 1.48 -15.27
C ALA A 384 2.73 2.61 -14.95
N GLY A 385 2.77 3.67 -15.72
CA GLY A 385 1.84 4.80 -15.67
C GLY A 385 0.61 4.56 -16.55
N LEU A 386 0.00 5.66 -16.99
CA LEU A 386 -1.23 5.67 -17.78
C LEU A 386 -0.98 5.94 -19.28
N GLU A 387 0.26 6.01 -19.71
CA GLU A 387 0.69 6.23 -21.09
C GLU A 387 0.14 5.13 -22.01
N ASP A 388 0.28 5.30 -23.31
CA ASP A 388 -0.03 4.23 -24.25
C ASP A 388 1.04 3.14 -24.18
N ALA A 389 0.60 1.87 -24.10
CA ALA A 389 1.49 0.74 -23.86
C ALA A 389 2.54 0.59 -24.98
N GLU A 390 2.17 0.88 -26.20
CA GLU A 390 3.03 0.83 -27.37
C GLU A 390 4.17 1.84 -27.26
N ASP A 391 3.93 3.03 -26.72
CA ASP A 391 4.94 4.07 -26.53
C ASP A 391 5.93 3.65 -25.42
N LEU A 392 5.44 3.06 -24.34
CA LEU A 392 6.30 2.50 -23.28
C LEU A 392 7.20 1.39 -23.83
N ILE A 393 6.63 0.47 -24.63
CA ILE A 393 7.40 -0.61 -25.26
C ILE A 393 8.43 -0.05 -26.24
N ALA A 394 8.07 0.96 -27.03
CA ALA A 394 8.98 1.62 -27.96
C ALA A 394 10.13 2.32 -27.22
N ASP A 395 9.85 2.96 -26.07
CA ASP A 395 10.86 3.59 -25.23
C ASP A 395 11.83 2.56 -24.64
N PHE A 396 11.35 1.45 -24.12
CA PHE A 396 12.21 0.33 -23.72
C PHE A 396 13.02 -0.22 -24.90
N GLY A 397 12.42 -0.39 -26.09
CA GLY A 397 13.09 -0.90 -27.27
C GLY A 397 14.28 -0.03 -27.70
N GLN A 398 14.08 1.29 -27.77
CA GLN A 398 15.18 2.21 -28.11
C GLN A 398 16.26 2.27 -27.02
N ALA A 399 15.90 2.11 -25.75
CA ALA A 399 16.85 2.11 -24.65
C ALA A 399 17.69 0.81 -24.63
N PHE A 400 17.08 -0.36 -24.82
CA PHE A 400 17.79 -1.65 -24.95
C PHE A 400 18.71 -1.67 -26.17
N ALA A 401 18.35 -1.03 -27.29
CA ALA A 401 19.20 -0.95 -28.47
C ALA A 401 20.52 -0.17 -28.23
N GLN A 402 20.62 0.56 -27.12
CA GLN A 402 21.83 1.29 -26.73
C GLN A 402 22.77 0.45 -25.83
N LEU A 403 22.30 -0.68 -25.29
CA LEU A 403 23.14 -1.57 -24.49
C LEU A 403 24.08 -2.41 -25.34
#